data_be07f299e0d2f2cb134c106e9315bd8f
#
_entry.id   be07f299e0d2f2cb134c106e9315bd8f
#
_cell.length_a   1.000
_cell.length_b   1.000
_cell.length_c   1.000
_cell.angle_alpha   90.00
_cell.angle_beta   90.00
_cell.angle_gamma   90.00
#
_symmetry.space_group_name_H-M   'P 1'
#
loop_
_entity.id
_entity.type
_entity.pdbx_description
1 polymer ?
#
loop_
_entity_poly.entity_id
_entity_poly.type
_entity_poly.pdbx_seq_one_letter_code
_entity_poly.pdbx_strand_id
1 'polypeptide(L)'
;LFGTEGELAGNALKAQKKSLRTATLSLTLSFLGFALMLSFFTLSGISTNHTYFERYQDAWDVMATLEDTKIEDFSHTDEIHALPDTDSVIYQKANAVCSIGADAVSEEVKSLGGLETVAGSDVSMADGIYTIQAPIVIMDDSSFATYCEQIGVSSAENGSVVLNRIWDNINSNFRYKEYVPFLSENQDTMTLQNLEDAAATVEIPVLGFTKEPPVLREEYDNYALVQFVSLSTWKQIEKTIGNAEPDTYIRILSEKERTLTELSMIETELTNVLGHD
;
A
#
# COMPACT_ATOMS: atom_id res chain seq x y z
N LEU A 1 -41.31 34.20 54.09
CA LEU A 1 -39.89 34.62 54.27
C LEU A 1 -39.39 35.56 53.18
N PHE A 2 -40.04 35.68 52.08
CA PHE A 2 -39.73 36.53 50.95
C PHE A 2 -40.98 37.44 50.77
N GLY A 3 -41.07 38.58 51.33
CA GLY A 3 -42.19 39.47 51.21
C GLY A 3 -42.80 39.64 49.85
N THR A 4 -43.63 40.59 49.59
CA THR A 4 -44.33 40.83 48.32
C THR A 4 -43.42 40.83 47.10
N GLU A 5 -42.14 41.15 47.25
CA GLU A 5 -41.12 41.09 46.20
C GLU A 5 -40.78 39.63 45.75
N GLY A 6 -40.70 38.71 46.72
CA GLY A 6 -40.45 37.28 46.45
C GLY A 6 -41.64 36.62 45.78
N GLU A 7 -42.86 37.02 46.13
CA GLU A 7 -44.09 36.53 45.54
C GLU A 7 -44.26 37.04 44.09
N LEU A 8 -43.87 38.28 43.82
CA LEU A 8 -43.86 38.89 42.49
C LEU A 8 -42.80 38.21 41.58
N ALA A 9 -41.61 37.98 42.12
CA ALA A 9 -40.56 37.27 41.39
C ALA A 9 -40.96 35.81 41.08
N GLY A 10 -41.59 35.13 42.04
CA GLY A 10 -42.11 33.78 41.86
C GLY A 10 -43.20 33.69 40.78
N ASN A 11 -44.09 34.64 40.75
CA ASN A 11 -45.15 34.73 39.73
C ASN A 11 -44.60 35.10 38.35
N ALA A 12 -43.62 35.99 38.28
CA ALA A 12 -42.91 36.32 37.04
C ALA A 12 -42.17 35.09 36.45
N LEU A 13 -41.48 34.35 37.29
CA LEU A 13 -40.80 33.09 36.89
C LEU A 13 -41.79 32.01 36.42
N LYS A 14 -42.96 31.89 37.10
CA LYS A 14 -44.00 30.97 36.68
C LYS A 14 -44.62 31.37 35.34
N ALA A 15 -44.87 32.65 35.09
CA ALA A 15 -45.40 33.17 33.83
C ALA A 15 -44.39 32.95 32.67
N GLN A 16 -43.10 33.07 32.94
CA GLN A 16 -42.04 32.85 31.95
C GLN A 16 -41.58 31.39 31.81
N LYS A 17 -42.08 30.49 32.66
CA LYS A 17 -41.65 29.09 32.73
C LYS A 17 -41.66 28.41 31.35
N LYS A 18 -42.68 28.66 30.52
CA LYS A 18 -42.79 28.06 29.18
C LYS A 18 -41.70 28.61 28.24
N SER A 19 -41.48 29.91 28.27
CA SER A 19 -40.44 30.57 27.44
C SER A 19 -39.04 30.13 27.88
N LEU A 20 -38.74 30.09 29.16
CA LEU A 20 -37.46 29.62 29.70
C LEU A 20 -37.20 28.16 29.33
N ARG A 21 -38.23 27.31 29.43
CA ARG A 21 -38.10 25.88 29.02
C ARG A 21 -37.80 25.73 27.55
N THR A 22 -38.44 26.51 26.69
CA THR A 22 -38.18 26.51 25.26
C THR A 22 -36.78 27.03 24.94
N ALA A 23 -36.35 28.11 25.59
CA ALA A 23 -35.00 28.68 25.41
C ALA A 23 -33.91 27.66 25.85
N THR A 24 -34.11 27.02 27.02
CA THR A 24 -33.20 25.98 27.52
C THR A 24 -33.12 24.78 26.55
N LEU A 25 -34.27 24.32 26.09
CA LEU A 25 -34.33 23.23 25.13
C LEU A 25 -33.60 23.57 23.83
N SER A 26 -33.86 24.75 23.29
CA SER A 26 -33.19 25.25 22.08
C SER A 26 -31.68 25.35 22.27
N LEU A 27 -31.23 25.91 23.37
CA LEU A 27 -29.82 26.00 23.69
C LEU A 27 -29.16 24.64 23.83
N THR A 28 -29.81 23.72 24.56
CA THR A 28 -29.33 22.33 24.73
C THR A 28 -29.19 21.63 23.37
N LEU A 29 -30.20 21.74 22.50
CA LEU A 29 -30.16 21.14 21.14
C LEU A 29 -29.04 21.78 20.31
N SER A 30 -28.86 23.11 20.39
CA SER A 30 -27.77 23.78 19.66
C SER A 30 -26.40 23.32 20.16
N PHE A 31 -26.21 23.19 21.47
CA PHE A 31 -24.97 22.67 22.05
C PHE A 31 -24.72 21.21 21.65
N LEU A 32 -25.76 20.38 21.69
CA LEU A 32 -25.67 18.98 21.26
C LEU A 32 -25.29 18.90 19.78
N GLY A 33 -25.94 19.68 18.92
CA GLY A 33 -25.62 19.74 17.50
C GLY A 33 -24.17 20.17 17.24
N PHE A 34 -23.71 21.20 17.95
CA PHE A 34 -22.34 21.68 17.85
C PHE A 34 -21.32 20.63 18.34
N ALA A 35 -21.59 19.97 19.48
CA ALA A 35 -20.74 18.91 20.01
C ALA A 35 -20.64 17.71 19.06
N LEU A 36 -21.77 17.29 18.47
CA LEU A 36 -21.79 16.21 17.47
C LEU A 36 -21.00 16.59 16.21
N MET A 37 -21.15 17.84 15.75
CA MET A 37 -20.40 18.33 14.59
C MET A 37 -18.90 18.37 14.87
N LEU A 38 -18.47 18.88 16.01
CA LEU A 38 -17.06 18.87 16.41
C LEU A 38 -16.51 17.45 16.52
N SER A 39 -17.26 16.54 17.16
CA SER A 39 -16.86 15.15 17.29
C SER A 39 -16.71 14.48 15.92
N PHE A 40 -17.63 14.74 14.99
CA PHE A 40 -17.56 14.21 13.65
C PHE A 40 -16.32 14.72 12.91
N PHE A 41 -16.04 16.02 12.94
CA PHE A 41 -14.85 16.57 12.27
C PHE A 41 -13.55 16.08 12.91
N THR A 42 -13.49 15.96 14.24
CA THR A 42 -12.31 15.45 14.94
C THR A 42 -12.07 13.98 14.58
N LEU A 43 -13.10 13.13 14.65
CA LEU A 43 -12.98 11.73 14.32
C LEU A 43 -12.68 11.51 12.83
N SER A 44 -13.29 12.30 11.96
CA SER A 44 -12.99 12.27 10.52
C SER A 44 -11.53 12.66 10.27
N GLY A 45 -11.03 13.72 10.92
CA GLY A 45 -9.64 14.14 10.82
C GLY A 45 -8.66 13.07 11.29
N ILE A 46 -8.92 12.44 12.44
CA ILE A 46 -8.09 11.34 12.96
C ILE A 46 -8.12 10.15 12.00
N SER A 47 -9.31 9.78 11.52
CA SER A 47 -9.45 8.67 10.57
C SER A 47 -8.72 8.94 9.25
N THR A 48 -8.83 10.16 8.74
CA THR A 48 -8.13 10.57 7.51
C THR A 48 -6.62 10.55 7.71
N ASN A 49 -6.14 11.11 8.83
CA ASN A 49 -4.72 11.11 9.15
C ASN A 49 -4.17 9.68 9.24
N HIS A 50 -4.85 8.80 9.97
CA HIS A 50 -4.44 7.39 10.08
C HIS A 50 -4.45 6.67 8.73
N THR A 51 -5.52 6.85 7.94
CA THR A 51 -5.68 6.11 6.68
C THR A 51 -4.71 6.57 5.60
N TYR A 52 -4.44 7.88 5.50
CA TYR A 52 -3.70 8.46 4.37
C TYR A 52 -2.28 8.92 4.71
N PHE A 53 -1.93 9.05 5.98
CA PHE A 53 -0.62 9.53 6.40
C PHE A 53 0.10 8.57 7.33
N GLU A 54 -0.46 8.24 8.49
CA GLU A 54 0.21 7.38 9.47
C GLU A 54 0.45 5.94 8.96
N ARG A 55 -0.53 5.40 8.21
CA ARG A 55 -0.42 4.05 7.65
C ARG A 55 0.72 3.92 6.63
N TYR A 56 1.05 5.01 5.97
CA TYR A 56 2.09 5.06 4.93
C TYR A 56 3.29 5.90 5.35
N GLN A 57 3.41 6.16 6.65
CA GLN A 57 4.59 6.78 7.20
C GLN A 57 5.80 5.92 6.81
N ASP A 58 6.87 6.56 6.38
CA ASP A 58 8.10 5.91 5.88
C ASP A 58 7.93 5.11 4.57
N ALA A 59 6.78 5.23 3.88
CA ALA A 59 6.60 4.60 2.57
C ALA A 59 7.19 5.46 1.42
N TRP A 60 6.88 6.74 1.39
CA TRP A 60 7.45 7.74 0.48
C TRP A 60 6.98 9.15 0.86
N ASP A 61 7.76 10.16 0.50
CA ASP A 61 7.46 11.58 0.76
C ASP A 61 7.05 12.31 -0.53
N VAL A 62 7.73 12.00 -1.62
CA VAL A 62 7.47 12.59 -2.94
C VAL A 62 7.25 11.47 -3.95
N MET A 63 6.30 11.67 -4.85
CA MET A 63 6.07 10.74 -5.95
C MET A 63 5.92 11.47 -7.28
N ALA A 64 6.32 10.79 -8.35
CA ALA A 64 5.98 11.15 -9.71
C ALA A 64 5.51 9.92 -10.49
N THR A 65 4.71 10.16 -11.51
CA THR A 65 4.33 9.16 -12.50
C THR A 65 4.61 9.76 -13.88
N LEU A 66 5.39 9.07 -14.65
CA LEU A 66 5.72 9.42 -16.02
C LEU A 66 4.78 8.63 -16.92
N GLU A 67 3.77 9.31 -17.42
CA GLU A 67 2.77 8.70 -18.30
C GLU A 67 3.41 8.31 -19.66
N ASP A 68 2.98 7.17 -20.19
CA ASP A 68 3.45 6.63 -21.49
C ASP A 68 4.99 6.53 -21.62
N THR A 69 5.69 6.44 -20.51
CA THR A 69 7.16 6.35 -20.49
C THR A 69 7.60 5.03 -19.88
N LYS A 70 8.21 4.17 -20.65
CA LYS A 70 8.77 2.91 -20.15
C LYS A 70 10.03 3.16 -19.34
N ILE A 71 10.25 2.35 -18.30
CA ILE A 71 11.44 2.44 -17.46
C ILE A 71 12.76 2.31 -18.26
N GLU A 72 12.77 1.53 -19.34
CA GLU A 72 13.95 1.36 -20.20
C GLU A 72 14.28 2.60 -21.05
N ASP A 73 13.29 3.46 -21.31
CA ASP A 73 13.42 4.70 -22.07
C ASP A 73 13.72 5.91 -21.16
N PHE A 74 13.60 5.73 -19.83
CA PHE A 74 13.87 6.77 -18.87
C PHE A 74 15.37 6.98 -18.64
N SER A 75 15.88 8.17 -18.97
CA SER A 75 17.33 8.46 -19.00
C SER A 75 17.87 9.15 -17.74
N HIS A 76 17.00 9.58 -16.80
CA HIS A 76 17.39 10.37 -15.63
C HIS A 76 17.50 9.56 -14.33
N THR A 77 17.63 8.23 -14.43
CA THR A 77 17.72 7.32 -13.27
C THR A 77 18.83 7.72 -12.31
N ASP A 78 20.06 7.95 -12.83
CA ASP A 78 21.21 8.31 -12.02
C ASP A 78 21.04 9.67 -11.32
N GLU A 79 20.39 10.64 -12.00
CA GLU A 79 20.12 11.96 -11.45
C GLU A 79 19.12 11.92 -10.32
N ILE A 80 18.09 11.06 -10.42
CA ILE A 80 17.11 10.83 -9.35
C ILE A 80 17.77 10.17 -8.15
N HIS A 81 18.55 9.12 -8.35
CA HIS A 81 19.28 8.46 -7.28
C HIS A 81 20.36 9.33 -6.61
N ALA A 82 20.81 10.38 -7.29
CA ALA A 82 21.77 11.34 -6.76
C ALA A 82 21.15 12.49 -5.95
N LEU A 83 19.81 12.53 -5.78
CA LEU A 83 19.15 13.54 -4.96
C LEU A 83 19.64 13.45 -3.51
N PRO A 84 20.02 14.57 -2.88
CA PRO A 84 20.70 14.55 -1.60
C PRO A 84 19.77 14.15 -0.43
N ASP A 85 20.28 13.34 0.48
CA ASP A 85 19.59 12.87 1.69
C ASP A 85 18.23 12.20 1.39
N THR A 86 18.16 11.44 0.31
CA THR A 86 16.95 10.73 -0.11
C THR A 86 17.26 9.32 -0.60
N ASP A 87 16.35 8.39 -0.31
CA ASP A 87 16.24 7.12 -0.99
C ASP A 87 15.21 7.22 -2.11
N SER A 88 15.46 6.58 -3.24
CA SER A 88 14.53 6.60 -4.36
C SER A 88 14.34 5.22 -4.96
N VAL A 89 13.12 4.97 -5.44
CA VAL A 89 12.77 3.76 -6.17
C VAL A 89 12.09 4.15 -7.48
N ILE A 90 12.61 3.62 -8.58
CA ILE A 90 12.06 3.82 -9.92
C ILE A 90 11.58 2.47 -10.42
N TYR A 91 10.33 2.38 -10.82
CA TYR A 91 9.74 1.11 -11.21
C TYR A 91 8.61 1.25 -12.23
N GLN A 92 8.33 0.15 -12.91
CA GLN A 92 7.19 -0.07 -13.80
C GLN A 92 6.44 -1.30 -13.34
N LYS A 93 5.19 -1.44 -13.71
CA LYS A 93 4.34 -2.58 -13.31
C LYS A 93 4.05 -3.49 -14.50
N ALA A 94 3.92 -4.77 -14.20
CA ALA A 94 3.35 -5.75 -15.11
C ALA A 94 2.50 -6.74 -14.32
N ASN A 95 1.71 -7.53 -15.03
CA ASN A 95 0.86 -8.53 -14.42
C ASN A 95 1.14 -9.90 -15.01
N ALA A 96 1.21 -10.90 -14.14
CA ALA A 96 1.36 -12.29 -14.51
C ALA A 96 0.46 -13.17 -13.64
N VAL A 97 0.39 -14.43 -13.99
CA VAL A 97 -0.21 -15.48 -13.18
C VAL A 97 0.90 -16.44 -12.75
N CYS A 98 0.82 -16.96 -11.55
CA CYS A 98 1.73 -17.97 -11.05
C CYS A 98 0.99 -19.29 -10.82
N SER A 99 1.60 -20.39 -11.24
CA SER A 99 1.12 -21.74 -10.99
C SER A 99 1.89 -22.38 -9.85
N ILE A 100 1.19 -22.85 -8.80
CA ILE A 100 1.78 -23.35 -7.56
C ILE A 100 1.15 -24.68 -7.21
N GLY A 101 1.97 -25.69 -6.90
CA GLY A 101 1.49 -26.95 -6.34
C GLY A 101 0.89 -26.75 -4.94
N ALA A 102 -0.17 -27.48 -4.65
CA ALA A 102 -0.83 -27.41 -3.34
C ALA A 102 0.10 -27.83 -2.18
N ASP A 103 1.11 -28.62 -2.45
CA ASP A 103 2.16 -29.03 -1.50
C ASP A 103 3.11 -27.89 -1.13
N ALA A 104 3.30 -26.92 -2.02
CA ALA A 104 4.14 -25.76 -1.79
C ALA A 104 3.52 -24.71 -0.85
N VAL A 105 2.21 -24.78 -0.62
CA VAL A 105 1.52 -23.89 0.33
C VAL A 105 2.03 -24.12 1.75
N SER A 106 2.22 -23.04 2.51
CA SER A 106 2.78 -23.09 3.85
C SER A 106 1.91 -23.87 4.84
N GLU A 107 2.50 -24.36 5.92
CA GLU A 107 1.76 -25.02 7.00
C GLU A 107 0.87 -24.03 7.77
N GLU A 108 1.25 -22.76 7.81
CA GLU A 108 0.45 -21.68 8.39
C GLU A 108 -0.88 -21.54 7.65
N VAL A 109 -0.86 -21.42 6.32
CA VAL A 109 -2.09 -21.35 5.50
C VAL A 109 -2.91 -22.63 5.63
N LYS A 110 -2.28 -23.81 5.63
CA LYS A 110 -2.97 -25.09 5.85
C LYS A 110 -3.66 -25.13 7.20
N SER A 111 -3.05 -24.59 8.25
CA SER A 111 -3.62 -24.53 9.59
C SER A 111 -4.82 -23.58 9.70
N LEU A 112 -4.92 -22.57 8.84
CA LEU A 112 -6.07 -21.66 8.74
C LEU A 112 -7.24 -22.24 7.95
N GLY A 113 -7.15 -23.49 7.50
CA GLY A 113 -8.20 -24.18 6.75
C GLY A 113 -7.94 -24.27 5.24
N GLY A 114 -6.72 -23.97 4.82
CA GLY A 114 -6.29 -24.06 3.43
C GLY A 114 -6.48 -22.75 2.63
N LEU A 115 -5.94 -22.75 1.43
CA LEU A 115 -5.91 -21.56 0.59
C LEU A 115 -7.32 -21.09 0.17
N GLU A 116 -8.23 -22.02 -0.11
CA GLU A 116 -9.62 -21.69 -0.44
C GLU A 116 -10.35 -20.96 0.68
N THR A 117 -9.96 -21.21 1.92
CA THR A 117 -10.53 -20.53 3.09
C THR A 117 -9.97 -19.13 3.23
N VAL A 118 -8.66 -18.95 3.05
CA VAL A 118 -7.98 -17.69 3.26
C VAL A 118 -8.17 -16.73 2.08
N ALA A 119 -8.00 -17.20 0.85
CA ALA A 119 -8.12 -16.42 -0.37
C ALA A 119 -9.54 -16.39 -0.97
N GLY A 120 -10.43 -17.27 -0.51
CA GLY A 120 -11.82 -17.32 -1.00
C GLY A 120 -11.92 -17.64 -2.48
N SER A 121 -12.72 -16.86 -3.21
CA SER A 121 -12.98 -17.06 -4.65
C SER A 121 -11.84 -16.59 -5.58
N ASP A 122 -10.83 -15.96 -5.04
CA ASP A 122 -9.73 -15.35 -5.83
C ASP A 122 -8.68 -16.39 -6.25
N VAL A 123 -8.88 -17.64 -5.87
CA VAL A 123 -7.99 -18.75 -6.16
C VAL A 123 -8.75 -19.84 -6.91
N SER A 124 -8.18 -20.30 -8.02
CA SER A 124 -8.65 -21.49 -8.73
C SER A 124 -7.67 -22.64 -8.56
N MET A 125 -8.18 -23.84 -8.32
CA MET A 125 -7.38 -25.05 -8.25
C MET A 125 -7.85 -26.04 -9.32
N ALA A 126 -6.90 -26.58 -10.07
CA ALA A 126 -7.12 -27.66 -11.00
C ALA A 126 -5.97 -28.68 -10.88
N ASP A 127 -6.29 -29.95 -10.76
CA ASP A 127 -5.31 -31.05 -10.70
C ASP A 127 -4.21 -30.86 -9.61
N GLY A 128 -4.56 -30.24 -8.48
CA GLY A 128 -3.63 -29.98 -7.38
C GLY A 128 -2.69 -28.78 -7.62
N ILE A 129 -2.97 -27.96 -8.64
CA ILE A 129 -2.23 -26.74 -8.95
C ILE A 129 -3.15 -25.54 -8.72
N TYR A 130 -2.68 -24.60 -7.93
CA TYR A 130 -3.30 -23.28 -7.77
C TYR A 130 -2.81 -22.31 -8.84
N THR A 131 -3.75 -21.54 -9.38
CA THR A 131 -3.47 -20.43 -10.30
C THR A 131 -3.78 -19.13 -9.60
N ILE A 132 -2.77 -18.28 -9.44
CA ILE A 132 -2.82 -17.09 -8.59
C ILE A 132 -2.25 -15.90 -9.35
N GLN A 133 -2.86 -14.72 -9.19
CA GLN A 133 -2.29 -13.48 -9.70
C GLN A 133 -0.95 -13.19 -9.02
N ALA A 134 0.05 -12.89 -9.82
CA ALA A 134 1.40 -12.57 -9.40
C ALA A 134 1.85 -11.25 -10.07
N PRO A 135 1.48 -10.09 -9.54
CA PRO A 135 1.95 -8.81 -10.04
C PRO A 135 3.47 -8.75 -10.07
N ILE A 136 4.02 -8.11 -11.09
CA ILE A 136 5.45 -7.92 -11.25
C ILE A 136 5.77 -6.44 -11.06
N VAL A 137 6.72 -6.14 -10.20
CA VAL A 137 7.32 -4.81 -10.02
C VAL A 137 8.69 -4.84 -10.67
N ILE A 138 8.82 -4.12 -11.76
CA ILE A 138 10.04 -4.02 -12.56
C ILE A 138 10.80 -2.80 -12.05
N MET A 139 11.85 -3.00 -11.29
CA MET A 139 12.66 -1.93 -10.74
C MET A 139 13.86 -1.66 -11.65
N ASP A 140 14.32 -0.42 -11.73
CA ASP A 140 15.64 -0.18 -12.31
C ASP A 140 16.71 -0.98 -11.54
N ASP A 141 17.82 -1.27 -12.20
CA ASP A 141 18.80 -2.20 -11.62
C ASP A 141 19.44 -1.67 -10.32
N SER A 142 19.53 -0.34 -10.14
CA SER A 142 20.05 0.28 -8.92
C SER A 142 19.06 0.19 -7.77
N SER A 143 17.80 0.54 -8.02
CA SER A 143 16.70 0.37 -7.04
C SER A 143 16.58 -1.08 -6.58
N PHE A 144 16.66 -2.03 -7.52
CA PHE A 144 16.59 -3.45 -7.20
C PHE A 144 17.77 -3.92 -6.34
N ALA A 145 18.98 -3.48 -6.68
CA ALA A 145 20.18 -3.82 -5.91
C ALA A 145 20.10 -3.28 -4.47
N THR A 146 19.69 -2.02 -4.31
CA THR A 146 19.49 -1.38 -3.00
C THR A 146 18.44 -2.14 -2.18
N TYR A 147 17.32 -2.49 -2.79
CA TYR A 147 16.30 -3.28 -2.12
C TYR A 147 16.81 -4.66 -1.68
N CYS A 148 17.51 -5.37 -2.55
CA CYS A 148 18.11 -6.66 -2.20
C CYS A 148 19.08 -6.53 -1.02
N GLU A 149 19.91 -5.48 -0.96
CA GLU A 149 20.81 -5.20 0.15
C GLU A 149 20.04 -4.98 1.46
N GLN A 150 18.96 -4.19 1.43
CA GLN A 150 18.11 -3.93 2.60
C GLN A 150 17.52 -5.21 3.22
N ILE A 151 17.14 -6.17 2.40
CA ILE A 151 16.56 -7.46 2.87
C ILE A 151 17.58 -8.59 2.98
N GLY A 152 18.86 -8.33 2.72
CA GLY A 152 19.94 -9.32 2.84
C GLY A 152 19.94 -10.41 1.75
N VAL A 153 19.39 -10.12 0.58
CA VAL A 153 19.34 -11.00 -0.59
C VAL A 153 20.40 -10.58 -1.60
N SER A 154 21.02 -11.56 -2.29
CA SER A 154 21.97 -11.27 -3.36
C SER A 154 21.26 -10.85 -4.63
N SER A 155 21.66 -9.74 -5.24
CA SER A 155 21.20 -9.27 -6.54
C SER A 155 22.14 -9.64 -7.72
N ALA A 156 23.13 -10.49 -7.48
CA ALA A 156 24.17 -10.81 -8.45
C ALA A 156 23.68 -11.65 -9.64
N GLU A 157 22.56 -12.34 -9.47
CA GLU A 157 21.96 -13.20 -10.49
C GLU A 157 20.60 -12.63 -10.94
N ASN A 158 20.19 -13.01 -12.16
CA ASN A 158 18.85 -12.68 -12.64
C ASN A 158 17.81 -13.57 -11.95
N GLY A 159 16.76 -12.96 -11.44
CA GLY A 159 15.71 -13.66 -10.72
C GLY A 159 14.72 -12.70 -10.07
N SER A 160 13.85 -13.20 -9.25
CA SER A 160 12.88 -12.41 -8.50
C SER A 160 13.07 -12.53 -6.99
N VAL A 161 12.79 -11.44 -6.30
CA VAL A 161 12.46 -11.47 -4.87
C VAL A 161 10.95 -11.58 -4.76
N VAL A 162 10.47 -12.56 -4.01
CA VAL A 162 9.05 -12.88 -3.92
C VAL A 162 8.47 -12.35 -2.60
N LEU A 163 7.44 -11.52 -2.69
CA LEU A 163 6.65 -11.14 -1.52
C LEU A 163 5.81 -12.34 -1.06
N ASN A 164 6.31 -13.05 -0.06
CA ASN A 164 5.73 -14.28 0.44
C ASN A 164 4.84 -14.02 1.66
N ARG A 165 3.64 -13.47 1.43
CA ARG A 165 2.68 -13.26 2.50
C ARG A 165 1.26 -13.32 1.99
N ILE A 166 0.34 -13.75 2.85
CA ILE A 166 -1.10 -13.65 2.63
C ILE A 166 -1.76 -13.13 3.89
N TRP A 167 -2.80 -12.32 3.73
CA TRP A 167 -3.54 -11.79 4.86
C TRP A 167 -4.27 -12.91 5.61
N ASP A 168 -4.00 -13.04 6.92
CA ASP A 168 -4.77 -13.88 7.83
C ASP A 168 -6.12 -13.22 8.13
N ASN A 169 -7.09 -13.44 7.27
CA ASN A 169 -8.45 -12.91 7.41
C ASN A 169 -9.30 -13.68 8.44
N ILE A 170 -8.77 -14.76 9.02
CA ILE A 170 -9.44 -15.57 10.05
C ILE A 170 -9.19 -14.99 11.44
N ASN A 171 -7.94 -14.64 11.76
CA ASN A 171 -7.55 -14.17 13.08
C ASN A 171 -7.34 -12.65 13.16
N SER A 172 -7.25 -11.95 12.02
CA SER A 172 -7.11 -10.50 11.94
C SER A 172 -8.24 -9.84 11.16
N ASN A 173 -8.28 -8.51 11.14
CA ASN A 173 -9.32 -7.77 10.43
C ASN A 173 -8.69 -6.71 9.51
N PHE A 174 -9.50 -6.16 8.59
CA PHE A 174 -9.03 -5.23 7.56
C PHE A 174 -8.33 -3.95 8.08
N ARG A 175 -8.52 -3.60 9.36
CA ARG A 175 -7.87 -2.44 9.99
C ARG A 175 -6.51 -2.78 10.59
N TYR A 176 -6.34 -4.02 11.02
CA TYR A 176 -5.14 -4.54 11.68
C TYR A 176 -4.81 -5.87 11.02
N LYS A 177 -4.36 -5.80 9.76
CA LYS A 177 -4.02 -6.99 8.98
C LYS A 177 -2.76 -7.64 9.54
N GLU A 178 -2.87 -8.92 9.84
CA GLU A 178 -1.72 -9.78 10.10
C GLU A 178 -1.48 -10.67 8.89
N TYR A 179 -0.23 -10.97 8.62
CA TYR A 179 0.17 -11.74 7.45
C TYR A 179 0.93 -12.99 7.87
N VAL A 180 0.61 -14.08 7.21
CA VAL A 180 1.34 -15.34 7.32
C VAL A 180 2.08 -15.64 6.02
N PRO A 181 3.17 -16.45 6.06
CA PRO A 181 3.81 -16.92 4.84
C PRO A 181 2.79 -17.66 3.97
N PHE A 182 2.80 -17.35 2.67
CA PHE A 182 1.92 -18.04 1.72
C PHE A 182 2.51 -19.38 1.27
N LEU A 183 3.80 -19.37 0.90
CA LEU A 183 4.54 -20.55 0.48
C LEU A 183 5.52 -21.01 1.55
N SER A 184 5.81 -22.31 1.54
CA SER A 184 7.02 -22.86 2.13
C SER A 184 8.23 -22.32 1.34
N GLU A 185 9.23 -21.75 2.07
CA GLU A 185 10.38 -21.08 1.45
C GLU A 185 11.46 -22.08 0.95
N ASN A 186 11.03 -23.04 0.15
CA ASN A 186 11.87 -24.09 -0.43
C ASN A 186 11.79 -24.16 -1.95
N GLN A 187 11.24 -23.12 -2.57
CA GLN A 187 11.12 -23.01 -4.01
C GLN A 187 12.36 -22.31 -4.58
N ASP A 188 13.10 -22.96 -5.46
CA ASP A 188 14.24 -22.36 -6.16
C ASP A 188 13.81 -21.59 -7.41
N THR A 189 12.62 -21.88 -7.93
CA THR A 189 12.05 -21.25 -9.13
C THR A 189 10.55 -21.02 -8.99
N MET A 190 10.04 -20.02 -9.70
CA MET A 190 8.61 -19.75 -9.87
C MET A 190 8.24 -19.82 -11.34
N THR A 191 7.11 -20.46 -11.66
CA THR A 191 6.56 -20.49 -13.02
C THR A 191 5.57 -19.36 -13.19
N LEU A 192 5.96 -18.35 -13.96
CA LEU A 192 5.09 -17.24 -14.35
C LEU A 192 4.47 -17.49 -15.71
N GLN A 193 3.25 -17.02 -15.87
CA GLN A 193 2.41 -17.25 -17.03
C GLN A 193 1.81 -15.94 -17.50
N ASN A 194 1.71 -15.76 -18.81
CA ASN A 194 1.04 -14.64 -19.42
C ASN A 194 -0.47 -14.66 -19.08
N LEU A 195 -1.05 -13.48 -18.83
CA LEU A 195 -2.48 -13.36 -18.50
C LEU A 195 -3.43 -13.78 -19.63
N GLU A 196 -3.02 -13.55 -20.87
CA GLU A 196 -3.86 -13.78 -22.06
C GLU A 196 -3.57 -15.12 -22.74
N ASP A 197 -2.35 -15.65 -22.56
CA ASP A 197 -1.92 -16.92 -23.15
C ASP A 197 -1.37 -17.87 -22.08
N ALA A 198 -2.19 -18.79 -21.64
CA ALA A 198 -1.84 -19.79 -20.64
C ALA A 198 -0.69 -20.73 -21.06
N ALA A 199 -0.38 -20.82 -22.36
CA ALA A 199 0.73 -21.63 -22.87
C ALA A 199 2.07 -20.86 -22.82
N ALA A 200 2.03 -19.54 -22.73
CA ALA A 200 3.22 -18.71 -22.64
C ALA A 200 3.69 -18.64 -21.18
N THR A 201 4.60 -19.50 -20.81
CA THR A 201 5.16 -19.63 -19.46
C THR A 201 6.67 -19.42 -19.45
N VAL A 202 7.17 -18.91 -18.33
CA VAL A 202 8.61 -18.77 -18.07
C VAL A 202 8.91 -19.16 -16.62
N GLU A 203 10.00 -19.90 -16.44
CA GLU A 203 10.55 -20.15 -15.11
C GLU A 203 11.52 -19.04 -14.75
N ILE A 204 11.34 -18.45 -13.54
CA ILE A 204 12.21 -17.43 -13.01
C ILE A 204 12.85 -17.93 -11.72
N PRO A 205 14.19 -17.81 -11.55
CA PRO A 205 14.84 -18.14 -10.28
C PRO A 205 14.33 -17.26 -9.14
N VAL A 206 14.17 -17.84 -7.95
CA VAL A 206 13.85 -17.13 -6.71
C VAL A 206 15.16 -16.77 -6.03
N LEU A 207 15.44 -15.47 -5.93
CA LEU A 207 16.62 -14.96 -5.22
C LEU A 207 16.39 -14.95 -3.70
N GLY A 208 15.15 -14.79 -3.29
CA GLY A 208 14.75 -14.82 -1.90
C GLY A 208 13.27 -14.55 -1.72
N PHE A 209 12.80 -14.87 -0.51
CA PHE A 209 11.45 -14.55 -0.05
C PHE A 209 11.49 -13.40 0.94
N THR A 210 10.49 -12.55 0.91
CA THR A 210 10.35 -11.46 1.86
C THR A 210 8.91 -11.28 2.30
N LYS A 211 8.71 -10.73 3.48
CA LYS A 211 7.40 -10.26 3.96
C LYS A 211 7.24 -8.76 3.84
N GLU A 212 8.34 -8.07 3.55
CA GLU A 212 8.42 -6.61 3.50
C GLU A 212 8.60 -6.14 2.07
N PRO A 213 7.63 -5.41 1.50
CA PRO A 213 7.79 -4.81 0.18
C PRO A 213 8.81 -3.66 0.24
N PRO A 214 9.42 -3.29 -0.91
CA PRO A 214 10.21 -2.07 -0.98
C PRO A 214 9.34 -0.85 -0.67
N VAL A 215 9.98 0.32 -0.53
CA VAL A 215 9.33 1.62 -0.25
C VAL A 215 8.42 2.02 -1.42
N LEU A 216 7.27 1.35 -1.52
CA LEU A 216 6.24 1.58 -2.53
C LEU A 216 4.91 1.77 -1.81
N ARG A 217 4.17 2.80 -2.17
CA ARG A 217 2.84 3.02 -1.60
C ARG A 217 1.76 2.11 -2.20
N GLU A 218 2.07 1.34 -3.20
CA GLU A 218 1.14 0.39 -3.79
C GLU A 218 0.72 -0.64 -2.76
N GLU A 219 -0.60 -0.80 -2.64
CA GLU A 219 -1.17 -1.76 -1.72
C GLU A 219 -1.16 -3.15 -2.33
N TYR A 220 -0.15 -3.93 -2.01
CA TYR A 220 -0.10 -5.36 -2.34
C TYR A 220 -0.73 -6.24 -1.25
N ASP A 221 -1.55 -5.65 -0.41
CA ASP A 221 -2.18 -6.31 0.74
C ASP A 221 -3.08 -7.50 0.38
N ASN A 222 -3.60 -7.49 -0.83
CA ASN A 222 -4.49 -8.53 -1.34
C ASN A 222 -3.79 -9.52 -2.27
N TYR A 223 -2.47 -9.37 -2.46
CA TYR A 223 -1.68 -10.26 -3.31
C TYR A 223 -0.72 -11.09 -2.46
N ALA A 224 -0.62 -12.38 -2.79
CA ALA A 224 0.22 -13.31 -2.05
C ALA A 224 1.63 -13.45 -2.63
N LEU A 225 1.84 -13.13 -3.90
CA LEU A 225 3.07 -13.44 -4.62
C LEU A 225 3.45 -12.32 -5.59
N VAL A 226 3.74 -11.14 -5.06
CA VAL A 226 4.31 -10.06 -5.88
C VAL A 226 5.77 -10.41 -6.20
N GLN A 227 6.15 -10.27 -7.47
CA GLN A 227 7.49 -10.55 -7.97
C GLN A 227 8.25 -9.23 -8.14
N PHE A 228 9.28 -9.00 -7.35
CA PHE A 228 10.19 -7.87 -7.56
C PHE A 228 11.33 -8.32 -8.43
N VAL A 229 11.54 -7.66 -9.55
CA VAL A 229 12.58 -8.02 -10.54
C VAL A 229 13.36 -6.79 -10.96
N SER A 230 14.62 -6.97 -11.32
CA SER A 230 15.40 -5.92 -11.97
C SER A 230 14.95 -5.71 -13.42
N LEU A 231 15.23 -4.54 -14.00
CA LEU A 231 15.00 -4.28 -15.42
C LEU A 231 15.78 -5.27 -16.29
N SER A 232 16.99 -5.64 -15.88
CA SER A 232 17.81 -6.65 -16.57
C SER A 232 17.15 -8.03 -16.57
N THR A 233 16.50 -8.43 -15.47
CA THR A 233 15.70 -9.67 -15.41
C THR A 233 14.45 -9.55 -16.27
N TRP A 234 13.73 -8.42 -16.19
CA TRP A 234 12.52 -8.18 -16.97
C TRP A 234 12.74 -8.35 -18.47
N LYS A 235 13.80 -7.79 -19.01
CA LYS A 235 14.15 -7.91 -20.45
C LYS A 235 14.29 -9.35 -20.95
N GLN A 236 14.52 -10.31 -20.05
CA GLN A 236 14.61 -11.72 -20.42
C GLN A 236 13.23 -12.38 -20.50
N ILE A 237 12.28 -11.93 -19.68
CA ILE A 237 10.94 -12.54 -19.57
C ILE A 237 9.84 -11.74 -20.28
N GLU A 238 10.08 -10.47 -20.62
CA GLU A 238 9.11 -9.55 -21.21
C GLU A 238 8.38 -10.11 -22.41
N LYS A 239 9.10 -10.78 -23.33
CA LYS A 239 8.50 -11.34 -24.54
C LYS A 239 7.51 -12.46 -24.27
N THR A 240 7.67 -13.16 -23.16
CA THR A 240 6.78 -14.24 -22.75
C THR A 240 5.62 -13.73 -21.92
N ILE A 241 5.91 -12.89 -20.93
CA ILE A 241 4.92 -12.39 -20.00
C ILE A 241 4.10 -11.24 -20.63
N GLY A 242 4.73 -10.29 -21.30
CA GLY A 242 4.04 -9.13 -21.88
C GLY A 242 3.36 -8.24 -20.85
N ASN A 243 2.45 -7.39 -21.33
CA ASN A 243 1.50 -6.62 -20.51
C ASN A 243 2.13 -5.73 -19.42
N ALA A 244 3.34 -5.17 -19.66
CA ALA A 244 3.83 -4.09 -18.83
C ALA A 244 2.93 -2.85 -18.99
N GLU A 245 2.62 -2.20 -17.89
CA GLU A 245 1.95 -0.91 -17.91
C GLU A 245 2.83 0.12 -18.63
N PRO A 246 2.25 1.12 -19.31
CA PRO A 246 3.05 2.08 -20.08
C PRO A 246 3.81 3.07 -19.19
N ASP A 247 3.46 3.19 -17.91
CA ASP A 247 3.90 4.25 -17.02
C ASP A 247 5.08 3.84 -16.15
N THR A 248 6.00 4.77 -15.92
CA THR A 248 7.08 4.63 -14.94
C THR A 248 6.76 5.44 -13.69
N TYR A 249 6.98 4.83 -12.54
CA TYR A 249 6.71 5.38 -11.22
C TYR A 249 8.01 5.70 -10.51
N ILE A 250 8.06 6.88 -9.89
CA ILE A 250 9.18 7.33 -9.06
C ILE A 250 8.64 7.56 -7.65
N ARG A 251 9.34 7.02 -6.65
CA ARG A 251 9.05 7.23 -5.23
C ARG A 251 10.32 7.69 -4.54
N ILE A 252 10.21 8.73 -3.73
CA ILE A 252 11.33 9.31 -3.01
C ILE A 252 10.96 9.35 -1.54
N LEU A 253 11.82 8.80 -0.70
CA LEU A 253 11.76 8.86 0.74
C LEU A 253 12.92 9.70 1.27
N SER A 254 12.64 10.67 2.11
CA SER A 254 13.67 11.44 2.81
C SER A 254 14.27 10.62 3.94
N GLU A 255 15.58 10.65 4.10
CA GLU A 255 16.27 10.00 5.23
C GLU A 255 15.93 10.59 6.59
N LYS A 256 15.32 11.77 6.64
CA LYS A 256 14.96 12.51 7.87
C LYS A 256 13.56 13.08 7.75
N GLU A 257 12.90 13.26 8.89
CA GLU A 257 11.68 14.09 8.93
C GLU A 257 11.95 15.47 8.34
N ARG A 258 11.16 15.85 7.35
CA ARG A 258 11.27 17.12 6.65
C ARG A 258 10.02 17.95 6.81
N THR A 259 10.21 19.27 6.81
CA THR A 259 9.11 20.22 6.73
C THR A 259 8.51 20.21 5.32
N LEU A 260 7.26 20.66 5.18
CA LEU A 260 6.62 20.82 3.88
C LEU A 260 7.44 21.68 2.91
N THR A 261 8.20 22.66 3.42
CA THR A 261 9.07 23.49 2.57
C THR A 261 10.24 22.70 2.01
N GLU A 262 10.85 21.83 2.83
CA GLU A 262 11.96 20.97 2.38
C GLU A 262 11.48 19.90 1.39
N LEU A 263 10.29 19.33 1.61
CA LEU A 263 9.67 18.40 0.65
C LEU A 263 9.36 19.09 -0.69
N SER A 264 8.87 20.34 -0.66
CA SER A 264 8.65 21.13 -1.87
C SER A 264 9.95 21.47 -2.63
N MET A 265 11.10 21.52 -1.94
CA MET A 265 12.39 21.66 -2.61
C MET A 265 12.77 20.37 -3.35
N ILE A 266 12.57 19.20 -2.75
CA ILE A 266 12.79 17.91 -3.42
C ILE A 266 11.89 17.78 -4.65
N GLU A 267 10.60 18.13 -4.51
CA GLU A 267 9.66 18.17 -5.63
C GLU A 267 10.13 19.09 -6.76
N THR A 268 10.67 20.26 -6.40
CA THR A 268 11.23 21.21 -7.38
C THR A 268 12.48 20.64 -8.05
N GLU A 269 13.36 20.01 -7.31
CA GLU A 269 14.56 19.37 -7.87
C GLU A 269 14.18 18.21 -8.80
N LEU A 270 13.23 17.37 -8.39
CA LEU A 270 12.68 16.30 -9.21
C LEU A 270 12.08 16.86 -10.51
N THR A 271 11.27 17.91 -10.42
CA THR A 271 10.66 18.56 -11.58
C THR A 271 11.73 19.14 -12.52
N ASN A 272 12.81 19.70 -11.98
CA ASN A 272 13.92 20.21 -12.80
C ASN A 272 14.67 19.10 -13.53
N VAL A 273 14.85 17.93 -12.90
CA VAL A 273 15.47 16.75 -13.52
C VAL A 273 14.58 16.19 -14.63
N LEU A 274 13.28 16.07 -14.39
CA LEU A 274 12.32 15.52 -15.35
C LEU A 274 12.06 16.46 -16.54
N GLY A 275 12.38 17.75 -16.40
CA GLY A 275 12.08 18.76 -17.41
C GLY A 275 10.62 19.26 -17.31
N HIS A 276 10.38 20.38 -17.96
CA HIS A 276 9.04 20.96 -18.13
C HIS A 276 8.52 20.59 -19.52
N ASP A 277 8.10 19.35 -19.72
CA ASP A 277 7.39 18.96 -20.95
C ASP A 277 5.94 18.59 -20.65
#